data_e4b3826e185554c1cc62e9a6b7a72fbf
#
_entry.id   e4b3826e185554c1cc62e9a6b7a72fbf
#
_cell.length_a   1.000
_cell.length_b   1.000
_cell.length_c   1.000
_cell.angle_alpha   90.00
_cell.angle_beta   90.00
_cell.angle_gamma   90.00
#
_symmetry.space_group_name_H-M   'P 1'
#
loop_
_entity.id
_entity.type
_entity.pdbx_description
1 polymer ?
#
loop_
_entity_poly.entity_id
_entity_poly.type
_entity_poly.pdbx_seq_one_letter_code
_entity_poly.pdbx_strand_id
1 'polypeptide(L)'
;MSKEEESLIEEVDNTSDESSVEEEVIEETSVSLSQYEKIKDDYLRLAAEFDNYKKRTEKEKESIGAASVAYFINSLFPLIDNFEMAMSQEEVSKELETFNNLLTSVLEGLQVEEIGTIGENFDPSIHEAVEHSGEGETQVVETVLRKGYLFQGKLIRPAMVKVKSE
;
A
#
# COMPACT_ATOMS: atom_id res chain seq x y z
N MET A 1 -65.27 3.88 -41.17
CA MET A 1 -66.04 2.68 -41.66
C MET A 1 -65.78 1.64 -40.59
N SER A 2 -66.73 1.51 -39.82
CA SER A 2 -67.88 0.60 -39.66
C SER A 2 -67.55 -0.44 -38.63
N LYS A 3 -68.12 -0.32 -37.48
CA LYS A 3 -69.43 -0.81 -37.02
C LYS A 3 -69.34 -2.25 -36.52
N GLU A 4 -69.59 -2.34 -35.23
CA GLU A 4 -70.75 -3.05 -34.64
C GLU A 4 -70.58 -4.56 -34.66
N GLU A 5 -70.76 -5.31 -33.61
CA GLU A 5 -71.88 -5.60 -32.72
C GLU A 5 -71.32 -6.34 -31.49
N GLU A 6 -71.53 -5.97 -30.29
CA GLU A 6 -72.69 -6.14 -29.40
C GLU A 6 -73.14 -7.58 -29.13
N SER A 7 -73.09 -7.88 -27.83
CA SER A 7 -73.91 -8.82 -27.03
C SER A 7 -73.57 -10.32 -27.02
N LEU A 8 -73.26 -10.80 -25.86
CA LEU A 8 -74.24 -11.54 -25.04
C LEU A 8 -73.66 -11.83 -23.65
N ILE A 9 -74.42 -11.46 -22.66
CA ILE A 9 -74.31 -11.75 -21.24
C ILE A 9 -74.65 -13.24 -21.06
N GLU A 10 -73.78 -13.98 -20.34
CA GLU A 10 -74.24 -15.08 -19.50
C GLU A 10 -73.46 -15.08 -18.19
N GLU A 11 -74.22 -14.72 -17.13
CA GLU A 11 -73.88 -14.98 -15.76
C GLU A 11 -73.76 -16.45 -15.54
N VAL A 12 -72.63 -16.90 -15.02
CA VAL A 12 -72.56 -18.12 -14.24
C VAL A 12 -71.89 -17.80 -12.95
N ASP A 13 -72.75 -17.69 -11.94
CA ASP A 13 -72.46 -17.76 -10.52
C ASP A 13 -71.63 -19.03 -10.19
N ASN A 14 -70.37 -18.79 -9.71
CA ASN A 14 -69.72 -19.85 -8.93
C ASN A 14 -68.81 -19.18 -7.90
N THR A 15 -69.44 -18.71 -6.86
CA THR A 15 -68.82 -18.41 -5.59
C THR A 15 -68.45 -19.71 -4.90
N SER A 16 -67.24 -19.83 -4.53
CA SER A 16 -66.62 -20.71 -3.48
C SER A 16 -65.52 -21.60 -4.00
N ASP A 17 -64.31 -21.11 -3.99
CA ASP A 17 -63.11 -21.87 -3.54
C ASP A 17 -61.76 -21.16 -3.71
N GLU A 18 -61.71 -19.83 -3.76
CA GLU A 18 -60.42 -19.12 -3.91
C GLU A 18 -59.82 -18.52 -2.61
N SER A 19 -60.54 -18.62 -1.49
CA SER A 19 -60.06 -18.00 -0.22
C SER A 19 -59.18 -18.89 0.65
N SER A 20 -59.09 -20.19 0.37
CA SER A 20 -58.28 -21.12 1.18
C SER A 20 -56.85 -21.35 0.64
N VAL A 21 -56.61 -21.04 -0.65
CA VAL A 21 -55.30 -21.29 -1.27
C VAL A 21 -54.36 -20.07 -1.13
N GLU A 22 -54.92 -18.85 -1.01
CA GLU A 22 -54.10 -17.64 -0.81
C GLU A 22 -53.59 -17.49 0.62
N GLU A 23 -54.36 -17.98 1.64
CA GLU A 23 -53.89 -17.92 3.03
C GLU A 23 -52.78 -18.91 3.36
N GLU A 24 -52.77 -20.12 2.75
CA GLU A 24 -51.69 -21.08 2.96
C GLU A 24 -50.37 -20.70 2.31
N VAL A 25 -50.41 -20.01 1.17
CA VAL A 25 -49.18 -19.55 0.45
C VAL A 25 -48.58 -18.32 1.16
N ILE A 26 -49.36 -17.55 1.89
CA ILE A 26 -48.88 -16.36 2.64
C ILE A 26 -48.24 -16.75 3.96
N GLU A 27 -48.68 -17.86 4.61
CA GLU A 27 -48.04 -18.33 5.85
C GLU A 27 -46.66 -18.94 5.67
N GLU A 28 -46.36 -19.57 4.52
CA GLU A 28 -45.04 -20.15 4.26
C GLU A 28 -43.93 -19.10 3.92
N THR A 29 -44.29 -17.87 3.56
CA THR A 29 -43.35 -16.80 3.20
C THR A 29 -43.13 -15.72 4.26
N SER A 30 -43.81 -15.79 5.39
CA SER A 30 -43.64 -14.78 6.45
C SER A 30 -42.46 -15.11 7.36
N VAL A 31 -41.32 -14.51 7.10
CA VAL A 31 -40.17 -14.51 8.03
C VAL A 31 -40.58 -13.72 9.28
N SER A 32 -40.41 -14.31 10.47
CA SER A 32 -40.72 -13.59 11.69
C SER A 32 -39.95 -12.29 11.81
N LEU A 33 -40.53 -11.21 12.34
CA LEU A 33 -39.90 -9.92 12.49
C LEU A 33 -38.53 -10.02 13.19
N SER A 34 -38.44 -10.89 14.21
CA SER A 34 -37.16 -11.12 14.93
C SER A 34 -36.09 -11.80 14.08
N GLN A 35 -36.47 -12.68 13.15
CA GLN A 35 -35.51 -13.29 12.20
C GLN A 35 -35.06 -12.28 11.17
N TYR A 36 -35.94 -11.42 10.70
CA TYR A 36 -35.58 -10.34 9.79
C TYR A 36 -34.60 -9.33 10.42
N GLU A 37 -34.88 -8.90 11.65
CA GLU A 37 -34.00 -8.01 12.41
C GLU A 37 -32.63 -8.63 12.63
N LYS A 38 -32.55 -9.91 12.99
CA LYS A 38 -31.30 -10.64 13.16
C LYS A 38 -30.50 -10.73 11.87
N ILE A 39 -31.16 -11.08 10.75
CA ILE A 39 -30.49 -11.14 9.44
C ILE A 39 -29.98 -9.75 9.00
N LYS A 40 -30.77 -8.70 9.27
CA LYS A 40 -30.39 -7.33 8.99
C LYS A 40 -29.14 -6.90 9.80
N ASP A 41 -29.11 -7.21 11.09
CA ASP A 41 -27.96 -6.91 11.94
C ASP A 41 -26.72 -7.71 11.51
N ASP A 42 -26.88 -8.99 11.21
CA ASP A 42 -25.79 -9.82 10.68
C ASP A 42 -25.28 -9.30 9.34
N TYR A 43 -26.17 -8.84 8.46
CA TYR A 43 -25.79 -8.21 7.19
C TYR A 43 -25.00 -6.91 7.39
N LEU A 44 -25.47 -6.03 8.29
CA LEU A 44 -24.78 -4.77 8.57
C LEU A 44 -23.40 -5.03 9.19
N ARG A 45 -23.30 -6.00 10.09
CA ARG A 45 -22.03 -6.41 10.67
C ARG A 45 -21.10 -6.97 9.62
N LEU A 46 -21.58 -7.89 8.77
CA LEU A 46 -20.79 -8.48 7.69
C LEU A 46 -20.32 -7.43 6.68
N ALA A 47 -21.17 -6.46 6.33
CA ALA A 47 -20.81 -5.36 5.46
C ALA A 47 -19.67 -4.52 6.06
N ALA A 48 -19.74 -4.20 7.35
CA ALA A 48 -18.68 -3.46 8.05
C ALA A 48 -17.37 -4.27 8.13
N GLU A 49 -17.46 -5.58 8.40
CA GLU A 49 -16.29 -6.48 8.41
C GLU A 49 -15.66 -6.58 7.01
N PHE A 50 -16.48 -6.64 5.96
CA PHE A 50 -16.01 -6.68 4.57
C PHE A 50 -15.30 -5.38 4.18
N ASP A 51 -15.84 -4.22 4.54
CA ASP A 51 -15.18 -2.92 4.30
C ASP A 51 -13.83 -2.82 5.03
N ASN A 52 -13.77 -3.29 6.28
CA ASN A 52 -12.53 -3.33 7.04
C ASN A 52 -11.51 -4.30 6.40
N TYR A 53 -11.97 -5.47 5.96
CA TYR A 53 -11.15 -6.44 5.24
C TYR A 53 -10.58 -5.84 3.96
N LYS A 54 -11.42 -5.18 3.15
CA LYS A 54 -10.99 -4.54 1.90
C LYS A 54 -9.91 -3.49 2.14
N LYS A 55 -10.13 -2.58 3.12
CA LYS A 55 -9.14 -1.56 3.48
C LYS A 55 -7.82 -2.16 3.98
N ARG A 56 -7.89 -3.23 4.77
CA ARG A 56 -6.70 -3.95 5.24
C ARG A 56 -5.95 -4.59 4.08
N THR A 57 -6.66 -5.32 3.21
CA THR A 57 -6.05 -6.01 2.06
C THR A 57 -5.40 -5.02 1.08
N GLU A 58 -5.99 -3.84 0.91
CA GLU A 58 -5.41 -2.78 0.06
C GLU A 58 -4.09 -2.27 0.64
N LYS A 59 -4.05 -1.98 1.94
CA LYS A 59 -2.81 -1.61 2.64
C LYS A 59 -1.75 -2.72 2.62
N GLU A 60 -2.16 -3.96 2.78
CA GLU A 60 -1.26 -5.11 2.69
C GLU A 60 -0.66 -5.24 1.29
N LYS A 61 -1.44 -5.06 0.22
CA LYS A 61 -0.95 -5.06 -1.17
C LYS A 61 0.06 -3.95 -1.44
N GLU A 62 -0.24 -2.72 -0.98
CA GLU A 62 0.70 -1.60 -1.10
C GLU A 62 2.01 -1.89 -0.35
N SER A 63 1.91 -2.43 0.85
CA SER A 63 3.08 -2.81 1.66
C SER A 63 3.92 -3.90 1.00
N ILE A 64 3.29 -4.93 0.42
CA ILE A 64 3.97 -6.00 -0.31
C ILE A 64 4.66 -5.44 -1.56
N GLY A 65 3.99 -4.55 -2.30
CA GLY A 65 4.58 -3.87 -3.45
C GLY A 65 5.84 -3.09 -3.08
N ALA A 66 5.74 -2.26 -2.05
CA ALA A 66 6.88 -1.49 -1.55
C ALA A 66 8.03 -2.39 -1.05
N ALA A 67 7.72 -3.46 -0.32
CA ALA A 67 8.72 -4.42 0.16
C ALA A 67 9.43 -5.15 -0.99
N SER A 68 8.71 -5.47 -2.07
CA SER A 68 9.29 -6.12 -3.24
C SER A 68 10.28 -5.19 -3.97
N VAL A 69 9.93 -3.91 -4.13
CA VAL A 69 10.82 -2.90 -4.71
C VAL A 69 12.05 -2.68 -3.82
N ALA A 70 11.85 -2.55 -2.51
CA ALA A 70 12.96 -2.41 -1.56
C ALA A 70 13.91 -3.61 -1.59
N TYR A 71 13.39 -4.83 -1.70
CA TYR A 71 14.20 -6.04 -1.87
C TYR A 71 15.02 -6.01 -3.16
N PHE A 72 14.40 -5.59 -4.27
CA PHE A 72 15.10 -5.44 -5.56
C PHE A 72 16.22 -4.40 -5.47
N ILE A 73 15.96 -3.22 -4.92
CA ILE A 73 16.96 -2.17 -4.71
C ILE A 73 18.11 -2.68 -3.84
N ASN A 74 17.79 -3.41 -2.75
CA ASN A 74 18.79 -4.00 -1.87
C ASN A 74 19.75 -4.95 -2.63
N SER A 75 19.23 -5.69 -3.61
CA SER A 75 20.06 -6.55 -4.45
C SER A 75 21.01 -5.80 -5.40
N LEU A 76 20.74 -4.52 -5.67
CA LEU A 76 21.58 -3.65 -6.50
C LEU A 76 22.70 -2.95 -5.71
N PHE A 77 22.65 -2.93 -4.38
CA PHE A 77 23.66 -2.21 -3.59
C PHE A 77 25.11 -2.61 -3.89
N PRO A 78 25.45 -3.89 -4.11
CA PRO A 78 26.83 -4.22 -4.49
C PRO A 78 27.29 -3.53 -5.78
N LEU A 79 26.36 -3.32 -6.73
CA LEU A 79 26.68 -2.60 -7.95
C LEU A 79 26.85 -1.10 -7.67
N ILE A 80 25.96 -0.50 -6.90
CA ILE A 80 26.02 0.91 -6.50
C ILE A 80 27.31 1.19 -5.72
N ASP A 81 27.66 0.36 -4.74
CA ASP A 81 28.88 0.50 -3.93
C ASP A 81 30.15 0.42 -4.82
N ASN A 82 30.17 -0.44 -5.83
CA ASN A 82 31.28 -0.52 -6.77
C ASN A 82 31.38 0.75 -7.66
N PHE A 83 30.26 1.34 -8.07
CA PHE A 83 30.27 2.62 -8.77
C PHE A 83 30.81 3.74 -7.88
N GLU A 84 30.39 3.82 -6.62
CA GLU A 84 30.90 4.81 -5.66
C GLU A 84 32.40 4.65 -5.42
N MET A 85 32.87 3.43 -5.29
CA MET A 85 34.31 3.15 -5.16
C MET A 85 35.09 3.54 -6.43
N ALA A 86 34.51 3.33 -7.62
CA ALA A 86 35.12 3.75 -8.85
C ALA A 86 35.16 5.31 -9.01
N MET A 87 34.09 5.98 -8.50
CA MET A 87 34.02 7.45 -8.48
C MET A 87 34.96 8.11 -7.46
N SER A 88 35.43 7.37 -6.45
CA SER A 88 36.38 7.87 -5.44
C SER A 88 37.86 7.86 -5.92
N GLN A 89 38.15 7.40 -7.13
CA GLN A 89 39.51 7.38 -7.68
C GLN A 89 39.92 8.78 -8.13
N GLU A 90 41.26 9.04 -8.19
CA GLU A 90 41.82 10.35 -8.56
C GLU A 90 41.50 10.76 -10.00
N GLU A 91 41.40 9.78 -10.92
CA GLU A 91 41.05 10.02 -12.33
C GLU A 91 39.73 9.30 -12.67
N VAL A 92 38.66 10.06 -12.72
CA VAL A 92 37.33 9.56 -13.12
C VAL A 92 37.09 9.87 -14.57
N SER A 93 36.73 8.87 -15.40
CA SER A 93 36.39 9.10 -16.80
C SER A 93 35.02 9.78 -16.92
N LYS A 94 34.84 10.59 -17.97
CA LYS A 94 33.55 11.26 -18.25
C LYS A 94 32.41 10.28 -18.48
N GLU A 95 32.73 9.12 -19.01
CA GLU A 95 31.77 8.04 -19.22
C GLU A 95 31.26 7.53 -17.87
N LEU A 96 32.14 7.34 -16.88
CA LEU A 96 31.78 6.88 -15.53
C LEU A 96 30.94 7.93 -14.80
N GLU A 97 31.28 9.23 -14.93
CA GLU A 97 30.45 10.32 -14.40
C GLU A 97 29.04 10.30 -15.01
N THR A 98 28.96 10.09 -16.34
CA THR A 98 27.66 10.02 -17.03
C THR A 98 26.80 8.84 -16.52
N PHE A 99 27.42 7.67 -16.34
CA PHE A 99 26.75 6.50 -15.78
C PHE A 99 26.30 6.72 -14.33
N ASN A 100 27.12 7.35 -13.50
CA ASN A 100 26.77 7.68 -12.12
C ASN A 100 25.57 8.63 -12.05
N ASN A 101 25.58 9.69 -12.87
CA ASN A 101 24.45 10.63 -12.96
C ASN A 101 23.16 9.93 -13.42
N LEU A 102 23.27 9.01 -14.38
CA LEU A 102 22.12 8.22 -14.83
C LEU A 102 21.61 7.30 -13.73
N LEU A 103 22.50 6.63 -13.01
CA LEU A 103 22.14 5.76 -11.87
C LEU A 103 21.41 6.55 -10.78
N THR A 104 21.97 7.70 -10.39
CA THR A 104 21.34 8.60 -9.40
C THR A 104 19.95 9.02 -9.87
N SER A 105 19.82 9.45 -11.13
CA SER A 105 18.52 9.85 -11.71
C SER A 105 17.49 8.72 -11.71
N VAL A 106 17.92 7.48 -11.96
CA VAL A 106 17.04 6.30 -11.88
C VAL A 106 16.60 6.03 -10.45
N LEU A 107 17.50 6.12 -9.49
CA LEU A 107 17.18 5.94 -8.06
C LEU A 107 16.19 7.00 -7.57
N GLU A 108 16.41 8.27 -7.91
CA GLU A 108 15.49 9.37 -7.62
C GLU A 108 14.10 9.13 -8.25
N GLY A 109 14.07 8.69 -9.52
CA GLY A 109 12.84 8.34 -10.23
C GLY A 109 12.06 7.18 -9.58
N LEU A 110 12.76 6.31 -8.88
CA LEU A 110 12.17 5.23 -8.06
C LEU A 110 11.80 5.70 -6.64
N GLN A 111 11.95 6.96 -6.29
CA GLN A 111 11.75 7.50 -4.95
C GLN A 111 12.70 6.89 -3.90
N VAL A 112 13.93 6.62 -4.33
CA VAL A 112 15.04 6.22 -3.46
C VAL A 112 15.86 7.46 -3.14
N GLU A 113 15.97 7.77 -1.86
CA GLU A 113 16.71 8.92 -1.35
C GLU A 113 18.04 8.45 -0.76
N GLU A 114 19.10 9.14 -1.08
CA GLU A 114 20.43 8.91 -0.52
C GLU A 114 20.56 9.61 0.83
N ILE A 115 21.17 8.93 1.80
CA ILE A 115 21.48 9.45 3.13
C ILE A 115 22.96 9.26 3.46
N GLY A 116 23.45 10.08 4.36
CA GLY A 116 24.85 10.12 4.77
C GLY A 116 25.60 11.23 4.03
N THR A 117 25.47 12.45 4.51
CA THR A 117 26.19 13.63 3.99
C THR A 117 27.22 14.09 5.01
N ILE A 118 28.42 14.42 4.55
CA ILE A 118 29.48 14.95 5.43
C ILE A 118 29.01 16.28 6.04
N GLY A 119 29.16 16.39 7.36
CA GLY A 119 28.78 17.60 8.12
C GLY A 119 27.32 17.61 8.60
N GLU A 120 26.51 16.61 8.26
CA GLU A 120 25.18 16.49 8.85
C GLU A 120 25.23 15.92 10.29
N ASN A 121 24.18 16.19 11.06
CA ASN A 121 24.07 15.65 12.41
C ASN A 121 23.91 14.12 12.35
N PHE A 122 24.62 13.44 13.22
CA PHE A 122 24.49 12.00 13.36
C PHE A 122 23.11 11.63 13.91
N ASP A 123 22.39 10.76 13.17
CA ASP A 123 21.10 10.21 13.59
C ASP A 123 21.20 8.68 13.65
N PRO A 124 21.11 8.06 14.84
CA PRO A 124 21.19 6.62 15.02
C PRO A 124 20.08 5.85 14.28
N SER A 125 18.99 6.51 13.86
CA SER A 125 17.89 5.86 13.15
C SER A 125 18.21 5.56 11.69
N ILE A 126 19.15 6.30 11.08
CA ILE A 126 19.52 6.22 9.67
C ILE A 126 21.02 6.03 9.43
N HIS A 127 21.85 6.25 10.45
CA HIS A 127 23.31 6.16 10.38
C HIS A 127 23.84 5.02 11.27
N GLU A 128 24.86 4.31 10.77
CA GLU A 128 25.64 3.34 11.49
C GLU A 128 27.05 3.91 11.73
N ALA A 129 27.33 4.32 12.94
CA ALA A 129 28.66 4.83 13.32
C ALA A 129 29.64 3.66 13.48
N VAL A 130 30.70 3.67 12.68
CA VAL A 130 31.78 2.66 12.73
C VAL A 130 32.95 3.13 13.60
N GLU A 131 33.20 4.42 13.60
CA GLU A 131 34.27 5.05 14.35
C GLU A 131 33.77 6.39 14.94
N HIS A 132 34.19 6.67 16.15
CA HIS A 132 33.86 7.91 16.85
C HIS A 132 35.15 8.60 17.31
N SER A 133 35.28 9.89 17.02
CA SER A 133 36.42 10.71 17.36
C SER A 133 35.96 12.02 18.05
N GLY A 134 36.87 12.65 18.78
CA GLY A 134 36.63 13.93 19.45
C GLY A 134 35.88 13.81 20.77
N GLU A 135 35.78 14.97 21.46
CA GLU A 135 35.09 15.14 22.73
C GLU A 135 34.18 16.37 22.59
N GLY A 136 32.86 16.15 22.63
CA GLY A 136 31.86 17.22 22.47
C GLY A 136 30.45 16.66 22.60
N GLU A 137 29.47 17.58 22.68
CA GLU A 137 28.07 17.17 22.82
C GLU A 137 27.36 16.96 21.45
N THR A 138 27.85 17.61 20.39
CA THR A 138 27.25 17.52 19.08
C THR A 138 28.00 16.51 18.23
N GLN A 139 27.28 15.51 17.74
CA GLN A 139 27.82 14.47 16.89
C GLN A 139 27.50 14.77 15.43
N VAL A 140 28.57 14.88 14.60
CA VAL A 140 28.43 15.14 13.17
C VAL A 140 29.11 14.05 12.36
N VAL A 141 28.61 13.82 11.15
CA VAL A 141 29.19 12.89 10.18
C VAL A 141 30.50 13.49 9.67
N GLU A 142 31.62 12.90 10.03
CA GLU A 142 32.95 13.29 9.56
C GLU A 142 33.29 12.74 8.20
N THR A 143 32.97 11.46 7.98
CA THR A 143 33.25 10.72 6.75
C THR A 143 32.16 9.70 6.49
N VAL A 144 31.74 9.61 5.23
CA VAL A 144 30.83 8.57 4.78
C VAL A 144 31.63 7.44 4.16
N LEU A 145 31.59 6.27 4.79
CA LEU A 145 32.28 5.07 4.30
C LEU A 145 31.43 4.30 3.30
N ARG A 146 30.10 4.37 3.47
CA ARG A 146 29.13 3.77 2.57
C ARG A 146 27.80 4.52 2.70
N LYS A 147 27.27 4.95 1.58
CA LYS A 147 25.98 5.67 1.56
C LYS A 147 24.83 4.79 2.01
N GLY A 148 23.89 5.41 2.69
CA GLY A 148 22.62 4.78 3.05
C GLY A 148 21.51 5.18 2.10
N TYR A 149 20.38 4.46 2.17
CA TYR A 149 19.25 4.69 1.28
C TYR A 149 17.91 4.52 2.00
N LEU A 150 17.01 5.46 1.70
CA LEU A 150 15.59 5.39 2.05
C LEU A 150 14.78 5.08 0.78
N PHE A 151 13.68 4.38 0.92
CA PHE A 151 12.67 4.19 -0.10
C PHE A 151 11.31 4.56 0.45
N GLN A 152 10.68 5.56 -0.13
CA GLN A 152 9.40 6.12 0.35
C GLN A 152 9.45 6.45 1.86
N GLY A 153 10.53 7.05 2.32
CA GLY A 153 10.75 7.40 3.72
C GLY A 153 11.04 6.24 4.67
N LYS A 154 11.16 5.00 4.17
CA LYS A 154 11.55 3.83 4.96
C LYS A 154 13.02 3.49 4.73
N LEU A 155 13.74 3.22 5.82
CA LEU A 155 15.12 2.81 5.75
C LEU A 155 15.27 1.45 5.06
N ILE A 156 16.08 1.41 3.98
CA ILE A 156 16.50 0.17 3.32
C ILE A 156 17.89 -0.24 3.82
N ARG A 157 18.80 0.74 3.89
CA ARG A 157 20.18 0.55 4.33
C ARG A 157 20.67 1.78 5.07
N PRO A 158 21.22 1.66 6.29
CA PRO A 158 21.84 2.79 6.96
C PRO A 158 23.13 3.22 6.25
N ALA A 159 23.46 4.50 6.38
CA ALA A 159 24.77 5.00 5.97
C ALA A 159 25.82 4.61 6.99
N MET A 160 26.93 3.99 6.56
CA MET A 160 28.09 3.73 7.41
C MET A 160 28.97 4.97 7.45
N VAL A 161 29.12 5.51 8.64
CA VAL A 161 29.78 6.82 8.82
C VAL A 161 30.84 6.76 9.93
N LYS A 162 31.84 7.64 9.83
CA LYS A 162 32.68 8.04 10.95
C LYS A 162 32.07 9.31 11.53
N VAL A 163 31.99 9.35 12.84
CA VAL A 163 31.36 10.45 13.59
C VAL A 163 32.43 11.20 14.37
N LYS A 164 32.33 12.52 14.35
CA LYS A 164 33.16 13.39 15.17
C LYS A 164 32.26 14.14 16.15
N SER A 165 32.68 14.21 17.41
CA SER A 165 32.07 15.08 18.42
C SER A 165 32.76 16.44 18.44
N GLU A 166 31.94 17.53 18.35
CA GLU A 166 32.34 18.92 18.40
C GLU A 166 31.68 19.65 19.58
#